data_df825fb12c2a5ae44ff530b910dc76bb
#
_entry.id   df825fb12c2a5ae44ff530b910dc76bb
#
_cell.length_a   1.000
_cell.length_b   1.000
_cell.length_c   1.000
_cell.angle_alpha   90.00
_cell.angle_beta   90.00
_cell.angle_gamma   90.00
#
_symmetry.space_group_name_H-M   'P 1'
#
loop_
_entity.id
_entity.type
_entity.pdbx_description
1 polymer ?
#
loop_
_entity_poly.entity_id
_entity_poly.type
_entity_poly.pdbx_seq_one_letter_code
_entity_poly.pdbx_strand_id
1 'polypeptide(L)'
;MAKRKNIIFYFSDQQRWDTVNETVTPNLMQLAKEGTLFENNFTCQPVCGPARACLQTGVYATQCGCYWNGIPLPESITPLAHYFNEAGYDTAYVGKWHLASDRLPGIGTHCEATPVPKEKQGEYRYWRAADVLEFTSHGYDGYIFDGDGNKLDFTGYRADCINDFALEYLESGREADKPFFLFISQLEPHHQNDHHHYEGYKETVNQYKDYPLPPDLTFLKGDYKEMYP
;
A
#
# COMPACT_ATOMS: atom_id res chain seq x y z
N MET A 1 -29.03 5.64 18.06
CA MET A 1 -28.05 4.68 17.49
C MET A 1 -26.65 5.16 17.84
N ALA A 2 -25.72 4.26 18.17
CA ALA A 2 -24.34 4.64 18.40
C ALA A 2 -23.75 5.27 17.13
N LYS A 3 -22.97 6.37 17.29
CA LYS A 3 -22.28 7.03 16.19
C LYS A 3 -21.28 6.04 15.58
N ARG A 4 -21.37 5.79 14.27
CA ARG A 4 -20.41 4.93 13.55
C ARG A 4 -19.01 5.53 13.66
N LYS A 5 -18.01 4.67 13.84
CA LYS A 5 -16.61 5.12 13.95
C LYS A 5 -16.00 5.31 12.57
N ASN A 6 -15.10 6.26 12.45
CA ASN A 6 -14.20 6.37 11.31
C ASN A 6 -13.18 5.22 11.36
N ILE A 7 -12.76 4.75 10.19
CA ILE A 7 -11.83 3.63 10.07
C ILE A 7 -10.68 4.07 9.16
N ILE A 8 -9.46 3.89 9.64
CA ILE A 8 -8.25 4.04 8.84
C ILE A 8 -7.59 2.66 8.77
N PHE A 9 -7.36 2.17 7.56
CA PHE A 9 -6.56 1.00 7.29
C PHE A 9 -5.23 1.46 6.71
N TYR A 10 -4.17 1.40 7.53
CA TYR A 10 -2.82 1.78 7.12
C TYR A 10 -2.01 0.53 6.79
N PHE A 11 -1.51 0.44 5.57
CA PHE A 11 -0.83 -0.74 5.05
C PHE A 11 0.56 -0.37 4.54
N SER A 12 1.59 -1.06 5.03
CA SER A 12 2.97 -1.02 4.53
C SER A 12 3.25 -2.20 3.61
N ASP A 13 4.02 -2.01 2.56
CA ASP A 13 4.39 -3.08 1.63
C ASP A 13 5.75 -3.70 2.03
N GLN A 14 5.85 -5.02 2.01
CA GLN A 14 7.07 -5.79 2.27
C GLN A 14 7.71 -5.57 3.65
N GLN A 15 6.98 -5.03 4.61
CA GLN A 15 7.53 -4.81 5.95
C GLN A 15 7.73 -6.15 6.68
N ARG A 16 8.93 -6.38 7.19
CA ARG A 16 9.23 -7.53 8.04
C ARG A 16 8.61 -7.34 9.44
N TRP A 17 8.07 -8.42 9.98
CA TRP A 17 7.43 -8.42 11.31
C TRP A 17 8.38 -7.98 12.43
N ASP A 18 9.66 -8.36 12.35
CA ASP A 18 10.70 -8.06 13.34
C ASP A 18 11.16 -6.59 13.32
N THR A 19 10.77 -5.82 12.30
CA THR A 19 10.96 -4.37 12.28
C THR A 19 9.86 -3.59 13.01
N VAL A 20 8.80 -4.28 13.47
CA VAL A 20 7.77 -3.68 14.33
C VAL A 20 8.24 -3.74 15.78
N ASN A 21 9.01 -2.75 16.18
CA ASN A 21 9.62 -2.68 17.51
C ASN A 21 9.89 -1.23 17.95
N GLU A 22 10.25 -1.04 19.23
CA GLU A 22 10.46 0.28 19.82
C GLU A 22 11.60 1.10 19.16
N THR A 23 12.55 0.44 18.51
CA THR A 23 13.70 1.10 17.87
C THR A 23 13.37 1.58 16.46
N VAL A 24 12.72 0.71 15.67
CA VAL A 24 12.51 0.95 14.22
C VAL A 24 11.17 1.64 13.98
N THR A 25 10.12 1.25 14.71
CA THR A 25 8.76 1.76 14.51
C THR A 25 8.12 2.23 15.83
N PRO A 26 8.71 3.21 16.52
CA PRO A 26 8.24 3.64 17.85
C PRO A 26 6.79 4.13 17.85
N ASN A 27 6.32 4.76 16.78
CA ASN A 27 4.95 5.24 16.67
C ASN A 27 3.94 4.08 16.54
N LEU A 28 4.28 3.01 15.83
CA LEU A 28 3.45 1.79 15.79
C LEU A 28 3.41 1.13 17.17
N MET A 29 4.52 1.10 17.88
CA MET A 29 4.57 0.55 19.23
C MET A 29 3.79 1.40 20.22
N GLN A 30 3.75 2.72 20.06
CA GLN A 30 2.88 3.58 20.87
C GLN A 30 1.40 3.27 20.59
N LEU A 31 1.02 3.10 19.33
CA LEU A 31 -0.34 2.70 18.96
C LEU A 31 -0.70 1.31 19.51
N ALA A 32 0.25 0.38 19.52
CA ALA A 32 0.07 -0.96 20.09
C ALA A 32 -0.20 -0.94 21.60
N LYS A 33 0.41 0.00 22.34
CA LYS A 33 0.15 0.19 23.77
C LYS A 33 -1.27 0.68 24.08
N GLU A 34 -1.85 1.42 23.13
CA GLU A 34 -3.21 1.97 23.24
C GLU A 34 -4.28 1.04 22.64
N GLY A 35 -3.85 0.04 21.87
CA GLY A 35 -4.70 -0.87 21.12
C GLY A 35 -4.38 -2.34 21.35
N THR A 36 -4.37 -3.12 20.29
CA THR A 36 -4.07 -4.54 20.30
C THR A 36 -3.00 -4.86 19.25
N LEU A 37 -1.90 -5.49 19.66
CA LEU A 37 -0.88 -6.03 18.79
C LEU A 37 -1.14 -7.53 18.54
N PHE A 38 -1.29 -7.90 17.27
CA PHE A 38 -1.44 -9.30 16.86
C PHE A 38 -0.08 -9.87 16.43
N GLU A 39 0.59 -10.59 17.32
CA GLU A 39 1.95 -11.13 17.06
C GLU A 39 1.94 -12.30 16.07
N ASN A 40 0.84 -13.00 15.94
CA ASN A 40 0.69 -14.16 15.04
C ASN A 40 -0.32 -13.86 13.93
N ASN A 41 -0.06 -12.81 13.16
CA ASN A 41 -0.83 -12.47 11.98
C ASN A 41 -0.05 -12.85 10.71
N PHE A 42 -0.66 -13.65 9.84
CA PHE A 42 -0.02 -14.17 8.63
C PHE A 42 -0.77 -13.69 7.39
N THR A 43 -0.01 -13.25 6.38
CA THR A 43 -0.61 -13.02 5.07
C THR A 43 -0.98 -14.33 4.40
N CYS A 44 -2.15 -14.36 3.74
CA CYS A 44 -2.59 -15.55 3.00
C CYS A 44 -1.79 -15.81 1.71
N GLN A 45 -1.11 -14.79 1.19
CA GLN A 45 -0.22 -14.87 0.03
C GLN A 45 0.87 -13.79 0.13
N PRO A 46 2.16 -14.14 0.28
CA PRO A 46 3.23 -13.16 0.47
C PRO A 46 3.73 -12.58 -0.87
N VAL A 47 2.81 -12.08 -1.70
CA VAL A 47 3.06 -11.41 -2.99
C VAL A 47 2.11 -10.22 -3.11
N CYS A 48 2.60 -9.08 -3.61
CA CYS A 48 1.90 -7.79 -3.57
C CYS A 48 0.45 -7.84 -4.09
N GLY A 49 0.23 -8.19 -5.36
CA GLY A 49 -1.10 -8.23 -5.97
C GLY A 49 -2.03 -9.23 -5.28
N PRO A 50 -1.65 -10.50 -5.11
CA PRO A 50 -2.45 -11.48 -4.39
C PRO A 50 -2.81 -11.10 -2.96
N ALA A 51 -1.87 -10.59 -2.17
CA ALA A 51 -2.15 -10.13 -0.80
C ALA A 51 -3.18 -8.98 -0.80
N ARG A 52 -3.02 -8.03 -1.73
CA ARG A 52 -3.96 -6.90 -1.90
C ARG A 52 -5.33 -7.37 -2.35
N ALA A 53 -5.41 -8.34 -3.26
CA ALA A 53 -6.67 -8.94 -3.68
C ALA A 53 -7.40 -9.58 -2.48
N CYS A 54 -6.68 -10.32 -1.63
CA CYS A 54 -7.26 -10.90 -0.42
C CYS A 54 -7.76 -9.82 0.54
N LEU A 55 -7.01 -8.73 0.74
CA LEU A 55 -7.42 -7.61 1.58
C LEU A 55 -8.67 -6.90 1.02
N GLN A 56 -8.75 -6.72 -0.29
CA GLN A 56 -9.85 -6.01 -0.93
C GLN A 56 -11.12 -6.84 -1.11
N THR A 57 -11.05 -8.16 -0.94
CA THR A 57 -12.18 -9.05 -1.22
C THR A 57 -12.60 -9.94 -0.05
N GLY A 58 -11.70 -10.15 0.91
CA GLY A 58 -11.91 -11.11 2.01
C GLY A 58 -11.85 -12.57 1.57
N VAL A 59 -11.43 -12.87 0.32
CA VAL A 59 -11.28 -14.25 -0.18
C VAL A 59 -9.82 -14.57 -0.53
N TYR A 60 -9.47 -15.85 -0.49
CA TYR A 60 -8.12 -16.28 -0.83
C TYR A 60 -7.77 -16.03 -2.30
N ALA A 61 -6.50 -15.76 -2.57
CA ALA A 61 -5.99 -15.46 -3.90
C ALA A 61 -6.34 -16.54 -4.95
N THR A 62 -6.31 -17.82 -4.56
CA THR A 62 -6.69 -18.95 -5.41
C THR A 62 -8.19 -19.02 -5.70
N GLN A 63 -9.03 -18.44 -4.82
CA GLN A 63 -10.47 -18.39 -4.99
C GLN A 63 -10.89 -17.18 -5.84
N CYS A 64 -10.26 -16.03 -5.61
CA CYS A 64 -10.54 -14.84 -6.42
C CYS A 64 -9.86 -14.86 -7.79
N GLY A 65 -8.89 -15.76 -8.02
CA GLY A 65 -8.16 -15.85 -9.27
C GLY A 65 -6.94 -14.91 -9.39
N CYS A 66 -6.77 -13.95 -8.49
CA CYS A 66 -5.62 -13.06 -8.44
C CYS A 66 -4.49 -13.67 -7.58
N TYR A 67 -3.82 -14.70 -8.11
CA TYR A 67 -2.80 -15.48 -7.40
C TYR A 67 -1.37 -15.14 -7.80
N TRP A 68 -1.18 -14.19 -8.71
CA TRP A 68 0.11 -13.70 -9.21
C TRP A 68 0.08 -12.20 -9.49
N ASN A 69 1.21 -11.52 -9.44
CA ASN A 69 1.31 -10.13 -9.86
C ASN A 69 1.03 -9.99 -11.37
N GLY A 70 0.23 -8.98 -11.74
CA GLY A 70 -0.22 -8.80 -13.12
C GLY A 70 -1.44 -9.63 -13.48
N ILE A 71 -2.18 -10.09 -12.48
CA ILE A 71 -3.56 -10.55 -12.63
C ILE A 71 -4.44 -9.53 -11.91
N PRO A 72 -5.33 -8.82 -12.62
CA PRO A 72 -6.17 -7.80 -12.03
C PRO A 72 -7.23 -8.40 -11.11
N LEU A 73 -7.79 -7.57 -10.24
CA LEU A 73 -8.93 -7.96 -9.42
C LEU A 73 -10.13 -8.29 -10.33
N PRO A 74 -10.72 -9.51 -10.22
CA PRO A 74 -11.86 -9.86 -11.06
C PRO A 74 -13.09 -8.99 -10.77
N GLU A 75 -13.72 -8.49 -11.82
CA GLU A 75 -14.95 -7.68 -11.73
C GLU A 75 -16.15 -8.44 -11.13
N SER A 76 -16.10 -9.77 -11.14
CA SER A 76 -17.13 -10.63 -10.55
C SER A 76 -17.10 -10.70 -9.03
N ILE A 77 -16.08 -10.13 -8.39
CA ILE A 77 -15.94 -10.17 -6.93
C ILE A 77 -16.15 -8.77 -6.37
N THR A 78 -17.08 -8.66 -5.44
CA THR A 78 -17.40 -7.41 -4.76
C THR A 78 -16.23 -6.94 -3.91
N PRO A 79 -15.70 -5.71 -4.14
CA PRO A 79 -14.57 -5.19 -3.39
C PRO A 79 -14.98 -4.66 -2.01
N LEU A 80 -14.01 -4.53 -1.13
CA LEU A 80 -14.22 -4.07 0.25
C LEU A 80 -14.95 -2.73 0.35
N ALA A 81 -14.59 -1.75 -0.49
CA ALA A 81 -15.23 -0.44 -0.48
C ALA A 81 -16.73 -0.48 -0.79
N HIS A 82 -17.19 -1.45 -1.58
CA HIS A 82 -18.61 -1.65 -1.84
C HIS A 82 -19.42 -1.78 -0.54
N TYR A 83 -19.01 -2.66 0.36
CA TYR A 83 -19.70 -2.89 1.63
C TYR A 83 -19.69 -1.66 2.53
N PHE A 84 -18.60 -0.88 2.51
CA PHE A 84 -18.56 0.39 3.22
C PHE A 84 -19.48 1.44 2.60
N ASN A 85 -19.54 1.51 1.27
CA ASN A 85 -20.45 2.41 0.56
C ASN A 85 -21.90 2.08 0.89
N GLU A 86 -22.31 0.80 0.84
CA GLU A 86 -23.66 0.36 1.24
C GLU A 86 -23.96 0.67 2.72
N ALA A 87 -22.95 0.57 3.58
CA ALA A 87 -23.07 0.94 4.98
C ALA A 87 -23.10 2.47 5.20
N GLY A 88 -23.02 3.29 4.14
CA GLY A 88 -23.10 4.74 4.20
C GLY A 88 -21.82 5.42 4.68
N TYR A 89 -20.67 4.79 4.48
CA TYR A 89 -19.36 5.41 4.67
C TYR A 89 -18.93 6.21 3.45
N ASP A 90 -18.12 7.21 3.67
CA ASP A 90 -17.32 7.85 2.65
C ASP A 90 -16.01 7.07 2.49
N THR A 91 -15.71 6.58 1.28
CA THR A 91 -14.59 5.68 1.06
C THR A 91 -13.45 6.34 0.29
N ALA A 92 -12.21 6.12 0.76
CA ALA A 92 -11.01 6.69 0.16
C ALA A 92 -9.89 5.66 0.04
N TYR A 93 -9.16 5.74 -1.07
CA TYR A 93 -7.94 4.96 -1.32
C TYR A 93 -6.78 5.89 -1.69
N VAL A 94 -5.63 5.70 -1.04
CA VAL A 94 -4.42 6.50 -1.29
C VAL A 94 -3.20 5.57 -1.39
N GLY A 95 -2.38 5.72 -2.44
CA GLY A 95 -1.11 5.02 -2.61
C GLY A 95 -1.10 3.91 -3.65
N LYS A 96 -0.41 2.80 -3.39
CA LYS A 96 -0.23 1.69 -4.34
C LYS A 96 -1.47 0.81 -4.42
N TRP A 97 -2.00 0.58 -5.64
CA TRP A 97 -3.15 -0.30 -5.89
C TRP A 97 -2.75 -1.74 -6.24
N HIS A 98 -2.04 -1.93 -7.33
CA HIS A 98 -1.49 -3.18 -7.86
C HIS A 98 -2.54 -4.28 -8.16
N LEU A 99 -3.75 -3.86 -8.58
CA LEU A 99 -4.87 -4.75 -8.86
C LEU A 99 -5.59 -4.43 -10.18
N ALA A 100 -5.01 -3.56 -11.03
CA ALA A 100 -5.66 -3.13 -12.25
C ALA A 100 -4.97 -3.63 -13.53
N SER A 101 -3.65 -3.77 -13.52
CA SER A 101 -2.87 -4.20 -14.69
C SER A 101 -2.95 -5.68 -14.92
N ASP A 102 -3.17 -6.05 -16.19
CA ASP A 102 -3.05 -7.41 -16.69
C ASP A 102 -1.78 -7.53 -17.53
N ARG A 103 -0.88 -8.39 -17.11
CA ARG A 103 0.39 -8.66 -17.80
C ARG A 103 0.37 -9.90 -18.66
N LEU A 104 -0.76 -10.57 -18.80
CA LEU A 104 -0.86 -11.74 -19.67
C LEU A 104 -0.66 -11.31 -21.13
N PRO A 105 0.19 -11.98 -21.91
CA PRO A 105 0.49 -11.61 -23.29
C PRO A 105 -0.76 -11.51 -24.16
N GLY A 106 -0.98 -10.38 -24.77
CA GLY A 106 -2.09 -10.15 -25.71
C GLY A 106 -3.47 -9.96 -25.08
N ILE A 107 -3.56 -9.92 -23.77
CA ILE A 107 -4.83 -9.73 -23.04
C ILE A 107 -4.63 -8.61 -22.01
N GLY A 108 -5.51 -7.63 -22.01
CA GLY A 108 -5.70 -6.77 -20.87
C GLY A 108 -5.16 -5.35 -20.94
N THR A 109 -5.34 -4.67 -19.86
CA THR A 109 -5.02 -3.25 -19.67
C THR A 109 -3.69 -3.13 -18.94
N HIS A 110 -2.69 -2.55 -19.60
CA HIS A 110 -1.43 -2.21 -18.96
C HIS A 110 -1.54 -0.81 -18.37
N CYS A 111 -1.77 -0.71 -17.09
CA CYS A 111 -1.89 0.57 -16.40
C CYS A 111 -0.89 0.75 -15.24
N GLU A 112 0.23 0.04 -15.31
CA GLU A 112 1.27 0.11 -14.26
C GLU A 112 1.77 1.55 -14.03
N ALA A 113 1.88 2.34 -15.10
CA ALA A 113 2.36 3.73 -15.06
C ALA A 113 1.36 4.73 -15.67
N THR A 114 0.10 4.33 -15.84
CA THR A 114 -0.99 5.14 -16.38
C THR A 114 -2.19 5.17 -15.43
N PRO A 115 -3.19 6.03 -15.62
CA PRO A 115 -4.36 6.05 -14.76
C PRO A 115 -5.08 4.70 -14.69
N VAL A 116 -5.45 4.29 -13.48
CA VAL A 116 -6.34 3.12 -13.28
C VAL A 116 -7.74 3.49 -13.78
N PRO A 117 -8.33 2.72 -14.70
CA PRO A 117 -9.70 2.96 -15.16
C PRO A 117 -10.70 2.99 -14.00
N LYS A 118 -11.71 3.84 -14.11
CA LYS A 118 -12.66 4.09 -13.00
C LYS A 118 -13.32 2.80 -12.48
N GLU A 119 -13.70 1.92 -13.38
CA GLU A 119 -14.30 0.62 -13.09
C GLU A 119 -13.36 -0.34 -12.36
N LYS A 120 -12.04 -0.09 -12.39
CA LYS A 120 -11.01 -0.88 -11.72
C LYS A 120 -10.50 -0.25 -10.42
N GLN A 121 -11.07 0.87 -9.98
CA GLN A 121 -10.68 1.57 -8.75
C GLN A 121 -11.35 0.99 -7.49
N GLY A 122 -11.92 -0.22 -7.55
CA GLY A 122 -12.48 -0.93 -6.39
C GLY A 122 -13.63 -0.20 -5.69
N GLU A 123 -14.39 0.63 -6.43
CA GLU A 123 -15.54 1.41 -5.94
C GLU A 123 -15.20 2.47 -4.87
N TYR A 124 -13.93 2.83 -4.71
CA TYR A 124 -13.55 3.96 -3.85
C TYR A 124 -14.00 5.29 -4.43
N ARG A 125 -14.65 6.13 -3.61
CA ARG A 125 -15.14 7.45 -4.01
C ARG A 125 -14.00 8.45 -4.20
N TYR A 126 -13.11 8.55 -3.22
CA TYR A 126 -11.91 9.35 -3.31
C TYR A 126 -10.72 8.46 -3.69
N TRP A 127 -9.95 8.91 -4.65
CA TRP A 127 -8.85 8.14 -5.21
C TRP A 127 -7.63 9.03 -5.44
N ARG A 128 -6.50 8.60 -4.88
CA ARG A 128 -5.18 9.17 -5.10
C ARG A 128 -4.20 8.01 -5.16
N ALA A 129 -4.01 7.39 -6.32
CA ALA A 129 -3.24 6.16 -6.41
C ALA A 129 -2.55 5.95 -7.75
N ALA A 130 -1.56 5.05 -7.75
CA ALA A 130 -1.00 4.43 -8.93
C ALA A 130 -1.15 2.92 -8.83
N ASP A 131 -1.26 2.22 -9.97
CA ASP A 131 -1.37 0.76 -9.94
C ASP A 131 -0.06 0.15 -9.43
N VAL A 132 1.06 0.38 -10.09
CA VAL A 132 2.39 -0.03 -9.62
C VAL A 132 3.18 1.23 -9.27
N LEU A 133 3.11 1.65 -8.02
CA LEU A 133 3.68 2.92 -7.57
C LEU A 133 5.19 3.00 -7.80
N GLU A 134 5.89 1.87 -7.82
CA GLU A 134 7.31 1.77 -8.17
C GLU A 134 7.63 2.20 -9.60
N PHE A 135 6.66 2.15 -10.51
CA PHE A 135 6.86 2.56 -11.90
C PHE A 135 6.53 4.04 -12.13
N THR A 136 5.90 4.68 -11.17
CA THR A 136 5.51 6.09 -11.23
C THR A 136 6.31 6.98 -10.28
N SER A 137 7.22 6.39 -9.47
CA SER A 137 7.95 7.15 -8.45
C SER A 137 9.29 6.54 -8.10
N HIS A 138 10.16 7.40 -7.57
CA HIS A 138 11.39 7.07 -6.86
C HIS A 138 11.24 7.46 -5.38
N GLY A 139 12.31 7.33 -4.59
CA GLY A 139 12.24 7.63 -3.17
C GLY A 139 11.85 9.07 -2.81
N TYR A 140 12.12 10.05 -3.71
CA TYR A 140 11.95 11.48 -3.44
C TYR A 140 11.17 12.26 -4.49
N ASP A 141 10.65 11.61 -5.51
CA ASP A 141 9.80 12.21 -6.52
C ASP A 141 8.89 11.18 -7.18
N GLY A 142 7.90 11.65 -7.91
CA GLY A 142 7.02 10.80 -8.67
C GLY A 142 5.66 11.44 -8.93
N TYR A 143 4.73 10.57 -9.25
CA TYR A 143 3.34 10.96 -9.46
C TYR A 143 2.37 9.83 -9.15
N ILE A 144 1.14 10.22 -8.87
CA ILE A 144 -0.03 9.35 -8.79
C ILE A 144 -1.14 9.93 -9.64
N PHE A 145 -2.30 9.30 -9.64
CA PHE A 145 -3.47 9.77 -10.37
C PHE A 145 -4.67 9.96 -9.44
N ASP A 146 -5.50 10.95 -9.77
CA ASP A 146 -6.81 11.10 -9.14
C ASP A 146 -7.86 10.16 -9.74
N GLY A 147 -9.09 10.22 -9.22
CA GLY A 147 -10.19 9.38 -9.67
C GLY A 147 -10.66 9.63 -11.09
N ASP A 148 -10.30 10.76 -11.67
CA ASP A 148 -10.61 11.16 -13.04
C ASP A 148 -9.44 10.93 -14.02
N GLY A 149 -8.31 10.42 -13.50
CA GLY A 149 -7.12 10.10 -14.27
C GLY A 149 -6.16 11.28 -14.47
N ASN A 150 -6.35 12.39 -13.76
CA ASN A 150 -5.40 13.49 -13.78
C ASN A 150 -4.13 13.12 -13.03
N LYS A 151 -2.98 13.42 -13.62
CA LYS A 151 -1.68 13.21 -13.02
C LYS A 151 -1.42 14.23 -11.92
N LEU A 152 -0.96 13.74 -10.78
CA LEU A 152 -0.60 14.53 -9.61
C LEU A 152 0.88 14.26 -9.30
N ASP A 153 1.73 15.20 -9.68
CA ASP A 153 3.17 15.12 -9.38
C ASP A 153 3.45 15.46 -7.92
N PHE A 154 4.48 14.85 -7.35
CA PHE A 154 4.97 15.15 -6.00
C PHE A 154 6.50 15.20 -5.97
N THR A 155 7.02 16.00 -5.04
CA THR A 155 8.46 16.10 -4.74
C THR A 155 8.63 16.12 -3.23
N GLY A 156 9.48 15.24 -2.71
CA GLY A 156 9.70 14.98 -1.30
C GLY A 156 9.75 13.47 -1.06
N TYR A 157 10.05 13.05 0.17
CA TYR A 157 10.06 11.63 0.50
C TYR A 157 8.68 11.01 0.24
N ARG A 158 8.66 9.98 -0.60
CA ARG A 158 7.41 9.39 -1.14
C ARG A 158 6.40 9.04 -0.05
N ALA A 159 6.85 8.42 1.06
CA ALA A 159 5.94 8.07 2.15
C ALA A 159 5.26 9.29 2.76
N ASP A 160 5.97 10.41 2.90
CA ASP A 160 5.39 11.67 3.38
C ASP A 160 4.38 12.22 2.38
N CYS A 161 4.73 12.24 1.09
CA CYS A 161 3.82 12.71 0.03
C CYS A 161 2.53 11.87 -0.06
N ILE A 162 2.62 10.56 0.10
CA ILE A 162 1.44 9.69 0.18
C ILE A 162 0.59 10.00 1.42
N ASN A 163 1.23 10.28 2.56
CA ASN A 163 0.51 10.74 3.75
C ASN A 163 -0.15 12.10 3.54
N ASP A 164 0.49 13.04 2.83
CA ASP A 164 -0.09 14.35 2.51
C ASP A 164 -1.39 14.22 1.70
N PHE A 165 -1.45 13.31 0.71
CA PHE A 165 -2.69 13.01 0.00
C PHE A 165 -3.78 12.41 0.91
N ALA A 166 -3.39 11.62 1.91
CA ALA A 166 -4.33 11.11 2.91
C ALA A 166 -4.83 12.22 3.84
N LEU A 167 -3.96 13.16 4.22
CA LEU A 167 -4.34 14.35 5.00
C LEU A 167 -5.23 15.27 4.19
N GLU A 168 -4.96 15.50 2.90
CA GLU A 168 -5.86 16.26 2.00
C GLU A 168 -7.28 15.69 2.03
N TYR A 169 -7.41 14.35 1.95
CA TYR A 169 -8.73 13.72 2.08
C TYR A 169 -9.39 14.04 3.44
N LEU A 170 -8.66 13.90 4.53
CA LEU A 170 -9.21 14.13 5.87
C LEU A 170 -9.63 15.58 6.11
N GLU A 171 -8.92 16.53 5.53
CA GLU A 171 -9.15 17.97 5.71
C GLU A 171 -10.25 18.50 4.79
N SER A 172 -10.24 18.12 3.53
CA SER A 172 -11.08 18.76 2.50
C SER A 172 -11.76 17.79 1.52
N GLY A 173 -11.28 16.57 1.38
CA GLY A 173 -11.76 15.62 0.38
C GLY A 173 -12.96 14.78 0.81
N ARG A 174 -13.18 14.62 2.12
CA ARG A 174 -14.23 13.76 2.68
C ARG A 174 -15.60 14.43 2.79
N GLU A 175 -16.65 13.63 2.80
CA GLU A 175 -17.99 14.07 3.17
C GLU A 175 -18.07 14.22 4.71
N ALA A 176 -18.19 15.48 5.18
CA ALA A 176 -18.05 15.82 6.60
C ALA A 176 -19.06 15.12 7.52
N ASP A 177 -20.26 14.86 7.01
CA ASP A 177 -21.39 14.30 7.80
C ASP A 177 -21.43 12.76 7.81
N LYS A 178 -20.55 12.12 7.04
CA LYS A 178 -20.45 10.66 6.97
C LYS A 178 -19.29 10.13 7.79
N PRO A 179 -19.40 8.92 8.37
CA PRO A 179 -18.21 8.20 8.79
C PRO A 179 -17.37 7.86 7.56
N PHE A 180 -16.06 7.77 7.69
CA PHE A 180 -15.20 7.42 6.57
C PHE A 180 -14.46 6.10 6.77
N PHE A 181 -14.15 5.45 5.64
CA PHE A 181 -13.18 4.37 5.52
C PHE A 181 -12.06 4.84 4.59
N LEU A 182 -10.88 5.03 5.17
CA LEU A 182 -9.66 5.46 4.46
C LEU A 182 -8.66 4.32 4.42
N PHE A 183 -8.33 3.85 3.21
CA PHE A 183 -7.27 2.88 2.98
C PHE A 183 -6.01 3.61 2.50
N ILE A 184 -4.96 3.60 3.33
CA ILE A 184 -3.64 4.17 2.99
C ILE A 184 -2.70 3.01 2.70
N SER A 185 -2.22 2.94 1.48
CA SER A 185 -1.35 1.90 0.96
C SER A 185 0.03 2.45 0.67
N GLN A 186 0.89 2.43 1.67
CA GLN A 186 2.29 2.83 1.51
C GLN A 186 3.07 1.83 0.66
N LEU A 187 4.07 2.32 -0.04
CA LEU A 187 5.05 1.47 -0.68
C LEU A 187 6.17 1.08 0.30
N GLU A 188 6.59 1.98 1.15
CA GLU A 188 7.68 1.74 2.11
C GLU A 188 7.29 0.67 3.15
N PRO A 189 8.27 -0.18 3.52
CA PRO A 189 9.67 -0.24 3.12
C PRO A 189 9.98 -1.18 1.95
N HIS A 190 9.09 -1.30 0.96
CA HIS A 190 9.29 -2.14 -0.23
C HIS A 190 10.62 -1.81 -0.91
N HIS A 191 11.35 -2.86 -1.30
CA HIS A 191 12.58 -2.76 -2.04
C HIS A 191 12.41 -2.00 -3.36
N GLN A 192 13.26 -0.98 -3.58
CA GLN A 192 13.43 -0.29 -4.85
C GLN A 192 14.88 0.13 -4.97
N ASN A 193 15.53 -0.15 -6.10
CA ASN A 193 16.96 0.06 -6.30
C ASN A 193 17.24 0.72 -7.66
N ASP A 194 16.48 1.75 -7.99
CA ASP A 194 16.53 2.42 -9.30
C ASP A 194 17.83 3.17 -9.52
N HIS A 195 18.45 3.67 -8.43
CA HIS A 195 19.69 4.44 -8.44
C HIS A 195 20.92 3.62 -8.03
N HIS A 196 20.84 2.29 -8.13
CA HIS A 196 21.87 1.35 -7.68
C HIS A 196 22.23 1.43 -6.19
N HIS A 197 21.31 1.95 -5.38
CA HIS A 197 21.35 1.96 -3.92
C HIS A 197 19.94 2.07 -3.34
N TYR A 198 19.79 1.62 -2.10
CA TYR A 198 18.51 1.77 -1.38
C TYR A 198 18.35 3.22 -0.89
N GLU A 199 17.17 3.76 -1.07
CA GLU A 199 16.80 5.07 -0.58
C GLU A 199 15.91 4.93 0.65
N GLY A 200 16.33 5.54 1.75
CA GLY A 200 15.52 5.71 2.94
C GLY A 200 15.32 7.19 3.26
N TYR A 201 14.60 7.47 4.32
CA TYR A 201 14.43 8.84 4.78
C TYR A 201 15.79 9.44 5.18
N LYS A 202 16.19 10.54 4.54
CA LYS A 202 17.54 11.13 4.63
C LYS A 202 18.04 11.36 6.05
N GLU A 203 17.13 11.71 6.95
CA GLU A 203 17.48 12.02 8.35
C GLU A 203 17.72 10.76 9.18
N THR A 204 17.16 9.63 8.79
CA THR A 204 17.22 8.38 9.57
C THR A 204 18.04 7.28 8.92
N VAL A 205 18.32 7.34 7.62
CA VAL A 205 19.03 6.27 6.89
C VAL A 205 20.35 5.88 7.53
N ASN A 206 21.09 6.85 8.07
CA ASN A 206 22.36 6.59 8.75
C ASN A 206 22.22 6.03 10.17
N GLN A 207 21.05 6.15 10.80
CA GLN A 207 20.82 5.64 12.16
C GLN A 207 20.80 4.12 12.21
N TYR A 208 20.48 3.48 11.08
CA TYR A 208 20.32 2.03 10.97
C TYR A 208 21.48 1.36 10.21
N LYS A 209 22.54 2.12 9.85
CA LYS A 209 23.69 1.60 9.10
C LYS A 209 24.33 0.36 9.71
N ASP A 210 24.42 0.33 11.04
CA ASP A 210 25.00 -0.76 11.81
C ASP A 210 23.94 -1.61 12.53
N TYR A 211 22.68 -1.49 12.11
CA TYR A 211 21.60 -2.30 12.70
C TYR A 211 21.84 -3.78 12.38
N PRO A 212 21.73 -4.68 13.37
CA PRO A 212 22.04 -6.09 13.17
C PRO A 212 21.12 -6.70 12.11
N LEU A 213 21.71 -7.46 11.19
CA LEU A 213 20.93 -8.23 10.24
C LEU A 213 20.04 -9.25 10.97
N PRO A 214 18.81 -9.48 10.48
CA PRO A 214 17.97 -10.53 11.01
C PRO A 214 18.66 -11.89 11.03
N PRO A 215 18.41 -12.74 12.05
CA PRO A 215 19.09 -14.03 12.18
C PRO A 215 18.95 -14.96 10.98
N ASP A 216 17.83 -14.86 10.26
CA ASP A 216 17.54 -15.63 9.07
C ASP A 216 18.30 -15.17 7.82
N LEU A 217 18.95 -14.00 7.86
CA LEU A 217 19.84 -13.52 6.80
C LEU A 217 21.32 -13.85 7.06
N THR A 218 21.71 -14.23 8.27
CA THR A 218 23.10 -14.47 8.64
C THR A 218 23.70 -15.70 7.96
N PHE A 219 22.92 -16.63 7.49
CA PHE A 219 23.35 -17.85 6.78
C PHE A 219 23.24 -17.75 5.24
N LEU A 220 22.71 -16.64 4.70
CA LEU A 220 22.73 -16.39 3.26
C LEU A 220 24.18 -16.17 2.81
N LYS A 221 24.62 -17.00 1.84
CA LYS A 221 25.97 -16.97 1.26
C LYS A 221 25.89 -16.53 -0.21
N GLY A 222 26.96 -15.88 -0.69
CA GLY A 222 27.08 -15.49 -2.09
C GLY A 222 26.29 -14.23 -2.43
N ASP A 223 25.74 -14.18 -3.62
CA ASP A 223 25.14 -13.00 -4.27
C ASP A 223 24.07 -12.28 -3.46
N TYR A 224 23.42 -12.96 -2.52
CA TYR A 224 22.44 -12.32 -1.61
C TYR A 224 23.09 -11.32 -0.64
N LYS A 225 24.36 -11.48 -0.27
CA LYS A 225 25.08 -10.48 0.54
C LYS A 225 25.36 -9.20 -0.24
N GLU A 226 25.47 -9.28 -1.56
CA GLU A 226 25.65 -8.13 -2.45
C GLU A 226 24.35 -7.39 -2.70
N MET A 227 23.21 -8.08 -2.58
CA MET A 227 21.88 -7.45 -2.68
C MET A 227 21.48 -6.69 -1.40
N TYR A 228 22.14 -6.95 -0.27
CA TYR A 228 21.88 -6.31 1.03
C TYR A 228 23.22 -5.85 1.62
N PRO A 229 23.84 -4.80 1.04
CA PRO A 229 25.09 -4.25 1.54
C PRO A 229 24.98 -3.59 2.90
#